data_bc1a7f64b392a89a9c7d7903baf33d61
#
_entry.id   bc1a7f64b392a89a9c7d7903baf33d61
#
_cell.length_a   1.000
_cell.length_b   1.000
_cell.length_c   1.000
_cell.angle_alpha   90.00
_cell.angle_beta   90.00
_cell.angle_gamma   90.00
#
_symmetry.space_group_name_H-M   'P 1'
#
loop_
_entity.id
_entity.type
_entity.pdbx_description
1 polymer ?
#
loop_
_entity_poly.entity_id
_entity_poly.type
_entity_poly.pdbx_seq_one_letter_code
_entity_poly.pdbx_strand_id
1 'polypeptide(L)'
;MRFRGSAGNSGYCVPPLGITTTLGFFKQELSEDSGVNSLHTVLVLLGLLGCTAIAAQPEQPVEVPPAINPHNVPANHDPYRFDVDKSVEQSVRLTHTPEGVRFTWPHMSATTWDTALLGVKSAGAESQPWIEVSTETASVRQFLDPYAVGIRWLNLSGLRNGLAAGSQVTVRANAVTLQGDEATVRLFQNRLDLRKPLLVIAPHPDDAEIAAFGLYADRESTIVTLTAGNAGSMNYRAQAADPPEHYRLKGYLRAVDSVVVPWQGGIPPDRSYNLGYFDGRLDVMYADPLRTIPEVYGPNTDVAPYRRANVGALLPNQSRTNTWNHLVEDIVTVLRKVNPAIIVMPDPRLDSHLDHEYAAVAVVQALERWDREATFLLYTNHAASNHYPFGPTGSVVSLPSIMPGSEEIRLQKVFSYETDRELQTRKLFALESMHDLRLSPEEQSSCDTPDFQRRSDDYPRMIEEDYFRRAVRANEIFYAFDRAGVQQVVAKFLASMTKTQDPPGSKQGDSSR
;
A
#
# COMPACT_ATOMS: atom_id res chain seq x y z
N MET A 1 39.21 -38.64 13.82
CA MET A 1 40.16 -37.80 13.09
C MET A 1 39.73 -36.36 13.19
N ARG A 2 40.49 -35.56 13.90
CA ARG A 2 40.23 -34.11 14.10
C ARG A 2 40.94 -33.35 13.01
N PHE A 3 40.25 -32.44 12.30
CA PHE A 3 40.90 -31.34 11.60
C PHE A 3 40.32 -30.02 12.10
N ARG A 4 41.19 -29.24 12.71
CA ARG A 4 41.00 -27.80 12.93
C ARG A 4 41.50 -27.08 11.68
N GLY A 5 40.71 -26.21 11.10
CA GLY A 5 41.13 -25.26 10.09
C GLY A 5 40.57 -23.89 10.44
N SER A 6 41.44 -23.00 10.87
CA SER A 6 41.17 -21.57 11.03
C SER A 6 41.14 -20.93 9.65
N ALA A 7 40.02 -20.34 9.27
CA ALA A 7 39.93 -19.46 8.11
C ALA A 7 39.85 -18.00 8.60
N GLY A 8 40.94 -17.26 8.33
CA GLY A 8 40.96 -15.82 8.55
C GLY A 8 40.14 -15.11 7.49
N ASN A 9 39.29 -14.21 7.95
CA ASN A 9 38.55 -13.29 7.12
C ASN A 9 39.48 -12.13 6.72
N SER A 10 39.93 -12.09 5.47
CA SER A 10 40.58 -10.93 4.88
C SER A 10 39.58 -10.21 4.00
N GLY A 11 38.92 -9.22 4.60
CA GLY A 11 38.13 -8.23 3.85
C GLY A 11 39.09 -7.31 3.09
N TYR A 12 39.00 -7.29 1.79
CA TYR A 12 39.73 -6.34 0.94
C TYR A 12 38.89 -5.05 0.85
N CYS A 13 39.32 -4.02 1.60
CA CYS A 13 38.95 -2.63 1.29
C CYS A 13 39.91 -2.10 0.22
N VAL A 14 39.41 -1.66 -0.92
CA VAL A 14 40.20 -0.99 -1.95
C VAL A 14 40.25 0.51 -1.60
N PRO A 15 41.43 1.12 -1.43
CA PRO A 15 41.52 2.54 -1.13
C PRO A 15 41.10 3.39 -2.35
N PRO A 16 40.52 4.57 -2.15
CA PRO A 16 40.15 5.47 -3.24
C PRO A 16 41.39 6.07 -3.90
N LEU A 17 41.48 5.93 -5.22
CA LEU A 17 42.45 6.62 -6.05
C LEU A 17 42.22 8.12 -5.99
N GLY A 18 43.10 8.85 -5.33
CA GLY A 18 43.12 10.30 -5.31
C GLY A 18 43.43 10.84 -6.71
N ILE A 19 42.45 11.47 -7.34
CA ILE A 19 42.67 12.26 -8.54
C ILE A 19 42.90 13.72 -8.12
N THR A 20 44.17 14.12 -8.11
CA THR A 20 44.57 15.52 -7.95
C THR A 20 44.39 16.22 -9.29
N THR A 21 43.33 17.00 -9.46
CA THR A 21 43.14 17.86 -10.62
C THR A 21 43.91 19.15 -10.43
N THR A 22 45.04 19.28 -11.15
CA THR A 22 45.77 20.54 -11.29
C THR A 22 45.03 21.40 -12.33
N LEU A 23 44.42 22.50 -11.90
CA LEU A 23 43.87 23.53 -12.78
C LEU A 23 45.02 24.32 -13.39
N GLY A 24 45.33 24.06 -14.65
CA GLY A 24 46.21 24.87 -15.47
C GLY A 24 45.42 26.06 -16.07
N PHE A 25 45.76 27.28 -15.68
CA PHE A 25 45.29 28.49 -16.31
C PHE A 25 45.95 28.64 -17.68
N PHE A 26 45.17 28.57 -18.75
CA PHE A 26 45.58 29.09 -20.06
C PHE A 26 45.15 30.54 -20.18
N LYS A 27 46.15 31.46 -20.17
CA LYS A 27 46.03 32.85 -20.58
C LYS A 27 46.23 32.87 -22.09
N GLN A 28 45.22 33.22 -22.87
CA GLN A 28 45.37 33.47 -24.30
C GLN A 28 45.31 34.98 -24.53
N GLU A 29 46.42 35.52 -24.99
CA GLU A 29 46.55 36.91 -25.43
C GLU A 29 45.76 37.11 -26.72
N LEU A 30 44.92 38.15 -26.74
CA LEU A 30 44.32 38.66 -27.96
C LEU A 30 45.14 39.84 -28.44
N SER A 31 45.70 39.74 -29.65
CA SER A 31 46.31 40.83 -30.39
C SER A 31 45.24 41.71 -31.01
N GLU A 32 45.39 42.98 -30.79
CA GLU A 32 44.70 44.08 -31.54
C GLU A 32 45.09 44.05 -32.99
N ASP A 33 44.14 44.24 -33.92
CA ASP A 33 44.31 45.16 -35.04
C ASP A 33 42.97 45.53 -35.70
N SER A 34 42.88 46.87 -35.88
CA SER A 34 42.21 47.68 -36.95
C SER A 34 40.71 47.49 -37.24
N GLY A 35 39.88 48.46 -36.86
CA GLY A 35 39.61 49.58 -37.83
C GLY A 35 38.15 49.65 -38.30
N VAL A 36 37.58 50.84 -38.14
CA VAL A 36 36.47 51.46 -38.89
C VAL A 36 35.09 51.57 -38.21
N ASN A 37 34.82 52.81 -37.90
CA ASN A 37 33.59 53.53 -37.57
C ASN A 37 32.27 53.00 -38.13
N SER A 38 31.24 52.96 -37.29
CA SER A 38 29.94 53.59 -37.62
C SER A 38 29.10 53.81 -36.37
N LEU A 39 28.75 55.06 -36.09
CA LEU A 39 27.75 55.47 -35.12
C LEU A 39 26.37 54.93 -35.53
N HIS A 40 25.74 54.15 -34.65
CA HIS A 40 24.27 54.08 -34.57
C HIS A 40 23.86 54.11 -33.14
N THR A 41 23.30 55.24 -32.73
CA THR A 41 22.62 55.45 -31.46
C THR A 41 21.36 54.57 -31.45
N VAL A 42 21.35 53.50 -30.61
CA VAL A 42 20.14 52.79 -30.31
C VAL A 42 19.71 53.16 -28.90
N LEU A 43 18.59 53.85 -28.80
CA LEU A 43 17.85 54.12 -27.58
C LEU A 43 17.49 52.77 -26.93
N VAL A 44 18.08 52.47 -25.78
CA VAL A 44 17.61 51.36 -24.92
C VAL A 44 16.48 51.90 -24.06
N LEU A 45 15.25 51.65 -24.48
CA LEU A 45 14.09 51.73 -23.59
C LEU A 45 14.23 50.63 -22.54
N LEU A 46 14.57 51.00 -21.32
CA LEU A 46 14.43 50.16 -20.13
C LEU A 46 12.95 49.95 -19.85
N GLY A 47 12.38 48.91 -20.44
CA GLY A 47 11.12 48.35 -20.00
C GLY A 47 11.33 47.61 -18.69
N LEU A 48 10.95 48.24 -17.58
CA LEU A 48 10.76 47.57 -16.29
C LEU A 48 9.59 46.58 -16.45
N LEU A 49 9.89 45.38 -16.95
CA LEU A 49 9.02 44.22 -16.74
C LEU A 49 9.27 43.74 -15.32
N GLY A 50 8.35 44.12 -14.43
CA GLY A 50 8.30 43.59 -13.10
C GLY A 50 8.17 42.08 -13.16
N CYS A 51 9.23 41.35 -12.89
CA CYS A 51 9.12 39.97 -12.42
C CYS A 51 8.39 40.01 -11.09
N THR A 52 7.07 39.86 -11.14
CA THR A 52 6.33 39.42 -9.96
C THR A 52 6.81 38.00 -9.67
N ALA A 53 7.76 37.88 -8.76
CA ALA A 53 8.03 36.62 -8.11
C ALA A 53 6.67 36.13 -7.55
N ILE A 54 6.10 35.09 -8.14
CA ILE A 54 5.03 34.35 -7.52
C ILE A 54 5.69 33.76 -6.27
N ALA A 55 5.55 34.48 -5.15
CA ALA A 55 5.88 33.92 -3.86
C ALA A 55 5.05 32.64 -3.73
N ALA A 56 5.74 31.50 -3.66
CA ALA A 56 5.12 30.27 -3.25
C ALA A 56 4.35 30.57 -1.96
N GLN A 57 3.05 30.43 -2.01
CA GLN A 57 2.24 30.54 -0.81
C GLN A 57 2.83 29.52 0.17
N PRO A 58 3.10 29.89 1.43
CA PRO A 58 3.50 28.92 2.42
C PRO A 58 2.40 27.86 2.45
N GLU A 59 2.80 26.61 2.30
CA GLU A 59 1.90 25.48 2.53
C GLU A 59 1.17 25.74 3.86
N GLN A 60 -0.14 25.86 3.78
CA GLN A 60 -0.95 25.93 4.99
C GLN A 60 -0.61 24.68 5.78
N PRO A 61 -0.27 24.79 7.07
CA PRO A 61 -0.03 23.60 7.86
C PRO A 61 -1.28 22.72 7.73
N VAL A 62 -1.08 21.50 7.24
CA VAL A 62 -2.14 20.49 7.26
C VAL A 62 -2.59 20.43 8.71
N GLU A 63 -3.82 20.87 9.00
CA GLU A 63 -4.40 20.70 10.31
C GLU A 63 -4.38 19.20 10.61
N VAL A 64 -3.40 18.79 11.41
CA VAL A 64 -3.39 17.44 11.97
C VAL A 64 -4.67 17.35 12.80
N PRO A 65 -5.60 16.44 12.47
CA PRO A 65 -6.81 16.30 13.26
C PRO A 65 -6.42 16.20 14.74
N PRO A 66 -7.14 16.83 15.66
CA PRO A 66 -6.79 16.78 17.06
C PRO A 66 -6.59 15.32 17.46
N ALA A 67 -5.44 14.99 18.02
CA ALA A 67 -5.09 13.64 18.43
C ALA A 67 -6.28 13.10 19.24
N ILE A 68 -6.98 12.11 18.71
CA ILE A 68 -8.14 11.54 19.38
C ILE A 68 -7.65 11.01 20.71
N ASN A 69 -8.16 11.59 21.80
CA ASN A 69 -7.82 11.11 23.12
C ASN A 69 -8.37 9.68 23.26
N PRO A 70 -7.52 8.64 23.33
CA PRO A 70 -7.96 7.25 23.40
C PRO A 70 -8.85 6.98 24.61
N HIS A 71 -8.79 7.82 25.65
CA HIS A 71 -9.67 7.73 26.81
C HIS A 71 -11.13 8.07 26.53
N ASN A 72 -11.43 8.71 25.40
CA ASN A 72 -12.81 9.06 25.00
C ASN A 72 -13.45 8.01 24.08
N VAL A 73 -12.75 6.92 23.75
CA VAL A 73 -13.29 5.84 22.91
C VAL A 73 -14.15 4.92 23.79
N PRO A 74 -15.42 4.68 23.42
CA PRO A 74 -16.25 3.71 24.14
C PRO A 74 -15.62 2.31 24.10
N ALA A 75 -15.59 1.63 25.23
CA ALA A 75 -15.02 0.28 25.35
C ALA A 75 -15.69 -0.77 24.44
N ASN A 76 -16.89 -0.50 23.95
CA ASN A 76 -17.65 -1.34 23.00
C ASN A 76 -17.64 -0.78 21.57
N HIS A 77 -16.79 0.21 21.27
CA HIS A 77 -16.66 0.73 19.92
C HIS A 77 -16.21 -0.37 18.97
N ASP A 78 -17.07 -0.69 17.99
CA ASP A 78 -16.75 -1.58 16.87
C ASP A 78 -16.97 -0.82 15.57
N PRO A 79 -15.93 -0.52 14.81
CA PRO A 79 -16.10 0.20 13.55
C PRO A 79 -16.62 -0.69 12.42
N TYR A 80 -16.64 -2.01 12.60
CA TYR A 80 -17.02 -2.95 11.56
C TYR A 80 -18.46 -3.42 11.69
N ARG A 81 -19.15 -3.52 10.56
CA ARG A 81 -20.47 -4.16 10.44
C ARG A 81 -20.39 -5.23 9.37
N PHE A 82 -20.76 -6.44 9.73
CA PHE A 82 -20.77 -7.58 8.81
C PHE A 82 -22.21 -7.87 8.36
N ASP A 83 -22.36 -8.26 7.10
CA ASP A 83 -23.64 -8.70 6.59
C ASP A 83 -24.04 -10.02 7.24
N VAL A 84 -25.23 -10.03 7.86
CA VAL A 84 -25.71 -11.12 8.73
C VAL A 84 -25.91 -12.43 7.97
N ASP A 85 -26.34 -12.36 6.73
CA ASP A 85 -26.60 -13.51 5.85
C ASP A 85 -25.33 -14.06 5.17
N LYS A 86 -24.19 -13.40 5.34
CA LYS A 86 -22.92 -13.76 4.70
C LYS A 86 -21.91 -14.40 5.65
N SER A 87 -22.22 -14.47 6.95
CA SER A 87 -21.36 -15.04 7.98
C SER A 87 -22.18 -15.78 9.02
N VAL A 88 -21.53 -16.67 9.78
CA VAL A 88 -22.12 -17.29 10.98
C VAL A 88 -21.45 -16.70 12.21
N GLU A 89 -22.28 -16.22 13.13
CA GLU A 89 -21.82 -15.56 14.35
C GLU A 89 -22.29 -16.32 15.58
N GLN A 90 -21.43 -16.38 16.59
CA GLN A 90 -21.80 -16.91 17.90
C GLN A 90 -21.01 -16.23 19.03
N SER A 91 -21.72 -15.81 20.08
CA SER A 91 -21.11 -15.36 21.33
C SER A 91 -20.53 -16.54 22.10
N VAL A 92 -19.36 -16.33 22.70
CA VAL A 92 -18.67 -17.28 23.55
C VAL A 92 -18.35 -16.64 24.89
N ARG A 93 -18.55 -17.42 25.98
CA ARG A 93 -18.20 -16.96 27.33
C ARG A 93 -16.71 -17.09 27.55
N LEU A 94 -16.11 -16.04 28.08
CA LEU A 94 -14.71 -15.97 28.46
C LEU A 94 -14.53 -16.28 29.93
N THR A 95 -13.55 -17.11 30.26
CA THR A 95 -13.14 -17.42 31.63
C THR A 95 -11.76 -16.83 31.87
N HIS A 96 -11.65 -15.87 32.75
CA HIS A 96 -10.38 -15.28 33.14
C HIS A 96 -9.55 -16.23 34.00
N THR A 97 -8.27 -16.35 33.67
CA THR A 97 -7.27 -17.17 34.37
C THR A 97 -6.00 -16.34 34.60
N PRO A 98 -5.08 -16.76 35.47
CA PRO A 98 -3.81 -16.07 35.64
C PRO A 98 -2.97 -15.97 34.36
N GLU A 99 -3.15 -16.92 33.43
CA GLU A 99 -2.38 -16.96 32.17
C GLU A 99 -3.06 -16.16 31.02
N GLY A 100 -4.30 -15.66 31.24
CA GLY A 100 -5.07 -14.95 30.21
C GLY A 100 -6.54 -15.33 30.26
N VAL A 101 -7.18 -15.42 29.09
CA VAL A 101 -8.60 -15.74 28.96
C VAL A 101 -8.76 -17.06 28.22
N ARG A 102 -9.73 -17.88 28.62
CA ARG A 102 -10.05 -19.15 27.96
C ARG A 102 -11.51 -19.18 27.53
N PHE A 103 -11.78 -19.88 26.44
CA PHE A 103 -13.14 -20.22 26.03
C PHE A 103 -13.17 -21.58 25.32
N THR A 104 -14.34 -22.17 25.26
CA THR A 104 -14.58 -23.40 24.51
C THR A 104 -15.05 -23.03 23.12
N TRP A 105 -14.40 -23.58 22.08
CA TRP A 105 -14.82 -23.35 20.69
C TRP A 105 -16.25 -23.87 20.50
N PRO A 106 -17.18 -23.03 20.02
CA PRO A 106 -18.58 -23.38 19.99
C PRO A 106 -18.91 -24.37 18.87
N HIS A 107 -20.06 -25.01 19.03
CA HIS A 107 -20.66 -25.79 17.95
C HIS A 107 -21.33 -24.82 16.95
N MET A 108 -20.67 -24.54 15.83
CA MET A 108 -21.16 -23.61 14.81
C MET A 108 -22.05 -24.36 13.81
N SER A 109 -23.08 -23.69 13.29
CA SER A 109 -23.93 -24.26 12.22
C SER A 109 -23.17 -24.39 10.89
N ALA A 110 -22.09 -23.61 10.67
CA ALA A 110 -21.20 -23.78 9.53
C ALA A 110 -20.24 -24.94 9.76
N THR A 111 -20.40 -26.01 9.00
CA THR A 111 -19.48 -27.17 9.02
C THR A 111 -18.22 -26.94 8.21
N THR A 112 -18.25 -25.98 7.29
CA THR A 112 -17.10 -25.58 6.46
C THR A 112 -16.94 -24.07 6.49
N TRP A 113 -15.73 -23.61 6.72
CA TRP A 113 -15.36 -22.19 6.69
C TRP A 113 -13.91 -22.06 6.25
N ASP A 114 -13.52 -20.93 5.74
CA ASP A 114 -12.15 -20.60 5.33
C ASP A 114 -11.55 -19.47 6.15
N THR A 115 -12.38 -18.62 6.74
CA THR A 115 -11.94 -17.50 7.57
C THR A 115 -12.69 -17.49 8.90
N ALA A 116 -11.96 -17.35 10.00
CA ALA A 116 -12.51 -17.21 11.33
C ALA A 116 -11.95 -15.96 12.02
N LEU A 117 -12.85 -15.13 12.56
CA LEU A 117 -12.50 -13.98 13.37
C LEU A 117 -13.03 -14.12 14.80
N LEU A 118 -12.28 -13.57 15.76
CA LEU A 118 -12.67 -13.44 17.16
C LEU A 118 -12.71 -11.97 17.54
N GLY A 119 -13.89 -11.43 17.80
CA GLY A 119 -14.09 -10.07 18.31
C GLY A 119 -13.89 -10.03 19.82
N VAL A 120 -12.85 -9.36 20.29
CA VAL A 120 -12.54 -9.19 21.72
C VAL A 120 -12.58 -7.72 22.09
N LYS A 121 -13.02 -7.40 23.32
CA LYS A 121 -12.93 -6.06 23.87
C LYS A 121 -11.54 -5.81 24.43
N SER A 122 -10.90 -4.73 24.00
CA SER A 122 -9.62 -4.28 24.51
C SER A 122 -9.73 -2.90 25.18
N ALA A 123 -8.92 -2.68 26.19
CA ALA A 123 -8.88 -1.41 26.92
C ALA A 123 -7.45 -0.93 27.08
N GLY A 124 -7.11 0.03 26.25
CA GLY A 124 -5.79 0.63 26.27
C GLY A 124 -4.67 -0.34 25.91
N ALA A 125 -3.66 0.20 25.30
CA ALA A 125 -2.47 -0.56 24.94
C ALA A 125 -1.25 0.33 25.15
N GLU A 126 -0.13 -0.29 25.46
CA GLU A 126 1.19 0.33 25.49
C GLU A 126 1.92 0.08 24.17
N SER A 127 3.18 0.40 24.08
CA SER A 127 3.98 0.16 22.89
C SER A 127 4.01 -1.32 22.49
N GLN A 128 3.76 -1.60 21.21
CA GLN A 128 3.77 -2.94 20.61
C GLN A 128 2.86 -3.97 21.32
N PRO A 129 1.58 -3.66 21.50
CA PRO A 129 0.65 -4.60 22.11
C PRO A 129 0.40 -5.80 21.18
N TRP A 130 0.29 -6.98 21.77
CA TRP A 130 -0.05 -8.18 21.02
C TRP A 130 -1.01 -9.10 21.77
N ILE A 131 -1.75 -9.88 20.99
CA ILE A 131 -2.61 -10.96 21.49
C ILE A 131 -2.17 -12.26 20.81
N GLU A 132 -1.98 -13.30 21.60
CA GLU A 132 -1.72 -14.66 21.16
C GLU A 132 -2.94 -15.52 21.43
N VAL A 133 -3.42 -16.18 20.40
CA VAL A 133 -4.49 -17.16 20.50
C VAL A 133 -3.91 -18.55 20.25
N SER A 134 -4.15 -19.48 21.14
CA SER A 134 -3.61 -20.84 21.08
C SER A 134 -4.68 -21.91 21.30
N THR A 135 -4.48 -23.00 20.59
CA THR A 135 -5.13 -24.29 20.80
C THR A 135 -4.12 -25.26 21.40
N GLU A 136 -4.47 -26.52 21.56
CA GLU A 136 -3.51 -27.57 22.01
C GLU A 136 -2.38 -27.80 21.00
N THR A 137 -2.61 -27.52 19.72
CA THR A 137 -1.70 -27.91 18.63
C THR A 137 -0.99 -26.74 17.95
N ALA A 138 -1.49 -25.52 18.08
CA ALA A 138 -0.96 -24.36 17.37
C ALA A 138 -1.27 -23.06 18.10
N SER A 139 -0.49 -22.02 17.78
CA SER A 139 -0.75 -20.64 18.21
C SER A 139 -0.54 -19.65 17.08
N VAL A 140 -1.26 -18.53 17.15
CA VAL A 140 -1.09 -17.37 16.28
C VAL A 140 -0.96 -16.12 17.13
N ARG A 141 -0.02 -15.24 16.76
CA ARG A 141 0.18 -13.95 17.41
C ARG A 141 -0.14 -12.82 16.46
N GLN A 142 -0.89 -11.84 16.96
CA GLN A 142 -1.30 -10.67 16.23
C GLN A 142 -0.94 -9.43 17.04
N PHE A 143 -0.40 -8.43 16.35
CA PHE A 143 -0.05 -7.15 16.94
C PHE A 143 -1.16 -6.15 16.67
N LEU A 144 -1.42 -5.30 17.64
CA LEU A 144 -2.47 -4.30 17.59
C LEU A 144 -1.87 -2.90 17.48
N ASP A 145 -2.75 -1.95 17.15
CA ASP A 145 -2.41 -0.54 17.19
C ASP A 145 -2.04 -0.10 18.62
N PRO A 146 -1.12 0.85 18.77
CA PRO A 146 -0.97 1.57 20.02
C PRO A 146 -2.32 2.19 20.41
N TYR A 147 -2.70 2.10 21.67
CA TYR A 147 -4.01 2.56 22.18
C TYR A 147 -5.22 1.72 21.77
N ALA A 148 -5.05 0.43 21.50
CA ALA A 148 -6.14 -0.48 21.15
C ALA A 148 -7.29 -0.43 22.18
N VAL A 149 -8.33 0.34 21.88
CA VAL A 149 -9.56 0.47 22.71
C VAL A 149 -10.78 0.11 21.87
N GLY A 150 -11.70 -0.65 22.44
CA GLY A 150 -12.91 -1.14 21.76
C GLY A 150 -12.74 -2.57 21.24
N ILE A 151 -13.59 -2.93 20.28
CA ILE A 151 -13.55 -4.27 19.68
C ILE A 151 -12.35 -4.37 18.71
N ARG A 152 -11.58 -5.44 18.88
CA ARG A 152 -10.55 -5.86 17.94
C ARG A 152 -10.86 -7.25 17.41
N TRP A 153 -10.87 -7.39 16.10
CA TRP A 153 -11.14 -8.65 15.42
C TRP A 153 -9.83 -9.39 15.16
N LEU A 154 -9.63 -10.50 15.86
CA LEU A 154 -8.45 -11.35 15.74
C LEU A 154 -8.69 -12.41 14.67
N ASN A 155 -7.71 -12.63 13.81
CA ASN A 155 -7.77 -13.65 12.77
C ASN A 155 -7.31 -15.01 13.32
N LEU A 156 -8.22 -15.97 13.32
CA LEU A 156 -7.98 -17.33 13.81
C LEU A 156 -7.88 -18.36 12.67
N SER A 157 -7.86 -17.95 11.43
CA SER A 157 -7.91 -18.86 10.27
C SER A 157 -6.77 -19.89 10.28
N GLY A 158 -5.56 -19.48 10.68
CA GLY A 158 -4.39 -20.35 10.81
C GLY A 158 -4.50 -21.40 11.92
N LEU A 159 -5.51 -21.32 12.81
CA LEU A 159 -5.77 -22.31 13.85
C LEU A 159 -6.81 -23.36 13.46
N ARG A 160 -7.30 -23.35 12.21
CA ARG A 160 -8.41 -24.17 11.73
C ARG A 160 -8.32 -25.63 12.19
N ASN A 161 -7.15 -26.26 12.09
CA ASN A 161 -6.96 -27.66 12.41
C ASN A 161 -7.12 -27.99 13.91
N GLY A 162 -7.01 -26.96 14.77
CA GLY A 162 -7.20 -27.08 16.22
C GLY A 162 -8.56 -26.58 16.73
N LEU A 163 -9.43 -26.08 15.85
CA LEU A 163 -10.70 -25.44 16.20
C LEU A 163 -11.90 -26.37 15.92
N ALA A 164 -11.95 -27.50 16.59
CA ALA A 164 -13.14 -28.37 16.61
C ALA A 164 -14.11 -27.95 17.71
N ALA A 165 -15.39 -28.25 17.54
CA ALA A 165 -16.39 -28.03 18.61
C ALA A 165 -15.95 -28.67 19.92
N GLY A 166 -15.96 -27.91 21.01
CA GLY A 166 -15.49 -28.35 22.33
C GLY A 166 -13.99 -28.13 22.59
N SER A 167 -13.17 -27.79 21.60
CA SER A 167 -11.75 -27.49 21.81
C SER A 167 -11.56 -26.29 22.74
N GLN A 168 -10.55 -26.36 23.60
CA GLN A 168 -10.18 -25.24 24.46
C GLN A 168 -9.28 -24.26 23.69
N VAL A 169 -9.62 -22.98 23.75
CA VAL A 169 -8.87 -21.89 23.17
C VAL A 169 -8.39 -20.97 24.28
N THR A 170 -7.10 -20.66 24.28
CA THR A 170 -6.49 -19.73 25.24
C THR A 170 -6.09 -18.46 24.52
N VAL A 171 -6.42 -17.32 25.10
CA VAL A 171 -6.08 -15.99 24.60
C VAL A 171 -5.18 -15.31 25.64
N ARG A 172 -3.96 -14.99 25.26
CA ARG A 172 -2.99 -14.25 26.07
C ARG A 172 -2.79 -12.88 25.47
N ALA A 173 -2.69 -11.87 26.31
CA ALA A 173 -2.44 -10.49 25.90
C ALA A 173 -1.17 -9.98 26.58
N ASN A 174 -0.43 -9.12 25.86
CA ASN A 174 0.73 -8.42 26.38
C ASN A 174 0.63 -6.94 25.99
N ALA A 175 0.89 -6.07 26.94
CA ALA A 175 0.78 -4.62 26.78
C ALA A 175 -0.62 -4.13 26.32
N VAL A 176 -1.65 -4.96 26.49
CA VAL A 176 -3.06 -4.64 26.26
C VAL A 176 -3.94 -5.44 27.23
N THR A 177 -5.01 -4.82 27.71
CA THR A 177 -5.97 -5.47 28.64
C THR A 177 -7.18 -5.96 27.86
N LEU A 178 -7.52 -7.25 28.02
CA LEU A 178 -8.78 -7.82 27.54
C LEU A 178 -9.89 -7.57 28.56
N GLN A 179 -11.05 -7.15 28.09
CA GLN A 179 -12.19 -6.78 28.92
C GLN A 179 -13.43 -7.64 28.62
N GLY A 180 -14.30 -7.75 29.63
CA GLY A 180 -15.59 -8.43 29.53
C GLY A 180 -15.48 -9.94 29.60
N ASP A 181 -16.66 -10.56 29.76
CA ASP A 181 -16.81 -12.01 29.94
C ASP A 181 -17.33 -12.71 28.68
N GLU A 182 -17.38 -11.99 27.57
CA GLU A 182 -17.87 -12.50 26.28
C GLU A 182 -17.01 -12.01 25.13
N ALA A 183 -16.88 -12.86 24.12
CA ALA A 183 -16.30 -12.55 22.81
C ALA A 183 -17.22 -13.08 21.71
N THR A 184 -16.99 -12.60 20.49
CA THR A 184 -17.80 -13.01 19.33
C THR A 184 -16.94 -13.78 18.36
N VAL A 185 -17.30 -15.05 18.09
CA VAL A 185 -16.72 -15.84 16.99
C VAL A 185 -17.54 -15.57 15.73
N ARG A 186 -16.85 -15.26 14.62
CA ARG A 186 -17.47 -15.07 13.31
C ARG A 186 -16.76 -15.90 12.26
N LEU A 187 -17.52 -16.70 11.51
CA LEU A 187 -17.02 -17.57 10.46
C LEU A 187 -17.52 -17.11 9.09
N PHE A 188 -16.62 -17.14 8.12
CA PHE A 188 -16.93 -16.86 6.72
C PHE A 188 -16.66 -18.10 5.87
N GLN A 189 -17.48 -18.25 4.83
CA GLN A 189 -17.31 -19.23 3.77
C GLN A 189 -17.30 -18.50 2.43
N ASN A 190 -16.11 -18.27 1.89
CA ASN A 190 -15.93 -17.50 0.66
C ASN A 190 -16.17 -18.35 -0.58
N ARG A 191 -15.86 -19.64 -0.54
CA ARG A 191 -16.03 -20.60 -1.67
C ARG A 191 -15.35 -20.14 -2.95
N LEU A 192 -14.16 -19.53 -2.84
CA LEU A 192 -13.39 -19.06 -3.97
C LEU A 192 -12.80 -20.24 -4.75
N ASP A 193 -13.00 -20.27 -6.06
CA ASP A 193 -12.27 -21.19 -6.95
C ASP A 193 -11.00 -20.50 -7.45
N LEU A 194 -9.91 -20.67 -6.70
CA LEU A 194 -8.61 -20.05 -6.99
C LEU A 194 -7.89 -20.66 -8.22
N ARG A 195 -8.49 -21.62 -8.92
CA ARG A 195 -7.99 -22.16 -10.21
C ARG A 195 -8.44 -21.33 -11.39
N LYS A 196 -9.40 -20.42 -11.19
CA LYS A 196 -9.92 -19.54 -12.24
C LYS A 196 -9.04 -18.31 -12.41
N PRO A 197 -9.11 -17.66 -13.59
CA PRO A 197 -8.34 -16.45 -13.85
C PRO A 197 -8.52 -15.36 -12.78
N LEU A 198 -7.42 -14.85 -12.29
CA LEU A 198 -7.35 -13.80 -11.27
C LEU A 198 -6.71 -12.55 -11.88
N LEU A 199 -7.29 -11.38 -11.61
CA LEU A 199 -6.76 -10.08 -11.99
C LEU A 199 -6.43 -9.28 -10.73
N VAL A 200 -5.17 -8.86 -10.60
CA VAL A 200 -4.76 -7.91 -9.56
C VAL A 200 -4.62 -6.54 -10.17
N ILE A 201 -5.31 -5.56 -9.62
CA ILE A 201 -5.17 -4.13 -9.92
C ILE A 201 -4.33 -3.50 -8.84
N ALA A 202 -3.16 -3.00 -9.21
CA ALA A 202 -2.21 -2.30 -8.36
C ALA A 202 -2.14 -0.82 -8.77
N PRO A 203 -2.39 0.14 -7.90
CA PRO A 203 -2.19 1.56 -8.20
C PRO A 203 -0.74 1.87 -8.60
N HIS A 204 0.23 1.37 -7.83
CA HIS A 204 1.66 1.60 -8.04
C HIS A 204 2.43 0.28 -8.21
N PRO A 205 3.65 0.33 -8.78
CA PRO A 205 4.60 -0.80 -8.73
C PRO A 205 4.98 -1.10 -7.28
N ASP A 206 4.64 -2.24 -6.75
CA ASP A 206 4.80 -2.79 -5.41
C ASP A 206 3.48 -3.19 -4.73
N ASP A 207 2.36 -2.53 -5.02
CA ASP A 207 1.09 -2.76 -4.34
C ASP A 207 0.58 -4.20 -4.45
N ALA A 208 0.75 -4.81 -5.62
CA ALA A 208 0.36 -6.21 -5.83
C ALA A 208 1.15 -7.17 -4.93
N GLU A 209 2.45 -6.92 -4.77
CA GLU A 209 3.36 -7.70 -3.94
C GLU A 209 3.08 -7.49 -2.46
N ILE A 210 2.82 -6.25 -2.06
CA ILE A 210 2.46 -5.90 -0.68
C ILE A 210 1.16 -6.58 -0.26
N ALA A 211 0.12 -6.47 -1.10
CA ALA A 211 -1.22 -6.90 -0.74
C ALA A 211 -1.52 -8.38 -0.97
N ALA A 212 -1.05 -8.96 -2.10
CA ALA A 212 -1.64 -10.16 -2.67
C ALA A 212 -0.62 -11.14 -3.27
N PHE A 213 0.66 -11.03 -2.94
CA PHE A 213 1.70 -11.91 -3.48
C PHE A 213 1.38 -13.39 -3.29
N GLY A 214 1.02 -13.78 -2.07
CA GLY A 214 0.67 -15.16 -1.76
C GLY A 214 -0.58 -15.62 -2.51
N LEU A 215 -1.57 -14.75 -2.62
CA LEU A 215 -2.80 -15.06 -3.32
C LEU A 215 -2.59 -15.27 -4.82
N TYR A 216 -1.78 -14.45 -5.48
CA TYR A 216 -1.60 -14.57 -6.93
C TYR A 216 -0.52 -15.57 -7.35
N ALA A 217 0.42 -15.90 -6.43
CA ALA A 217 1.55 -16.76 -6.77
C ALA A 217 1.11 -18.15 -7.25
N ASP A 218 1.83 -18.66 -8.27
CA ASP A 218 1.64 -19.98 -8.88
C ASP A 218 0.21 -20.25 -9.40
N ARG A 219 -0.50 -19.17 -9.81
CA ARG A 219 -1.86 -19.24 -10.34
C ARG A 219 -1.99 -18.61 -11.72
N GLU A 220 -3.12 -18.83 -12.35
CA GLU A 220 -3.49 -18.12 -13.56
C GLU A 220 -3.87 -16.67 -13.24
N SER A 221 -2.85 -15.86 -12.94
CA SER A 221 -3.00 -14.46 -12.54
C SER A 221 -2.51 -13.51 -13.63
N THR A 222 -3.14 -12.35 -13.71
CA THR A 222 -2.68 -11.19 -14.48
C THR A 222 -2.52 -10.03 -13.52
N ILE A 223 -1.35 -9.38 -13.52
CA ILE A 223 -1.07 -8.22 -12.69
C ILE A 223 -1.14 -6.97 -13.58
N VAL A 224 -1.89 -5.97 -13.15
CA VAL A 224 -2.02 -4.70 -13.89
C VAL A 224 -1.78 -3.56 -12.93
N THR A 225 -0.64 -2.90 -13.11
CA THR A 225 -0.27 -1.68 -12.38
C THR A 225 -0.75 -0.48 -13.17
N LEU A 226 -1.47 0.44 -12.52
CA LEU A 226 -2.10 1.57 -13.20
C LEU A 226 -1.12 2.69 -13.48
N THR A 227 -0.29 3.06 -12.50
CA THR A 227 0.65 4.17 -12.64
C THR A 227 2.10 3.71 -12.79
N ALA A 228 2.94 4.59 -13.29
CA ALA A 228 4.38 4.34 -13.39
C ALA A 228 5.10 4.49 -12.03
N GLY A 229 4.45 5.02 -11.00
CA GLY A 229 5.09 5.33 -9.73
C GLY A 229 6.14 6.44 -9.85
N ASN A 230 5.90 7.42 -10.70
CA ASN A 230 6.83 8.50 -11.05
C ASN A 230 6.66 9.76 -10.17
N ALA A 231 6.34 9.59 -8.91
CA ALA A 231 6.27 10.67 -7.92
C ALA A 231 6.85 10.24 -6.55
N GLY A 232 6.58 10.99 -5.49
CA GLY A 232 7.03 10.68 -4.12
C GLY A 232 8.51 10.98 -3.88
N SER A 233 9.22 10.09 -3.19
CA SER A 233 10.60 10.30 -2.73
C SER A 233 11.63 10.38 -3.85
N MET A 234 12.68 11.20 -3.65
CA MET A 234 13.79 11.39 -4.61
C MET A 234 14.92 10.37 -4.38
N ASN A 235 14.69 9.09 -4.70
CA ASN A 235 15.62 7.99 -4.40
C ASN A 235 16.83 7.92 -5.36
N TYR A 236 16.76 8.60 -6.52
CA TYR A 236 17.79 8.53 -7.57
C TYR A 236 18.48 9.87 -7.82
N ARG A 237 18.58 10.73 -6.78
CA ARG A 237 19.18 12.06 -6.90
C ARG A 237 20.62 12.05 -7.39
N ALA A 238 21.38 11.01 -7.04
CA ALA A 238 22.76 10.87 -7.49
C ALA A 238 22.87 10.62 -9.01
N GLN A 239 21.86 9.99 -9.62
CA GLN A 239 21.82 9.67 -11.04
C GLN A 239 21.15 10.80 -11.85
N ALA A 240 20.15 11.46 -11.28
CA ALA A 240 19.41 12.54 -11.90
C ALA A 240 19.00 13.57 -10.83
N ALA A 241 19.69 14.69 -10.76
CA ALA A 241 19.44 15.73 -9.77
C ALA A 241 18.28 16.66 -10.18
N ASP A 242 18.01 16.81 -11.49
CA ASP A 242 16.89 17.58 -12.00
C ASP A 242 15.57 16.84 -11.77
N PRO A 243 14.55 17.43 -11.10
CA PRO A 243 13.33 16.73 -10.76
C PRO A 243 12.60 16.09 -11.95
N PRO A 244 12.35 16.74 -13.08
CA PRO A 244 11.73 16.10 -14.24
C PRO A 244 12.50 14.88 -14.75
N GLU A 245 13.83 14.95 -14.80
CA GLU A 245 14.66 13.83 -15.21
C GLU A 245 14.65 12.70 -14.18
N HIS A 246 14.76 13.07 -12.90
CA HIS A 246 14.71 12.14 -11.77
C HIS A 246 13.43 11.30 -11.79
N TYR A 247 12.27 11.95 -11.81
CA TYR A 247 10.99 11.24 -11.73
C TYR A 247 10.66 10.46 -13.01
N ARG A 248 11.18 10.90 -14.15
CA ARG A 248 11.14 10.11 -15.38
C ARG A 248 11.96 8.82 -15.26
N LEU A 249 13.20 8.91 -14.73
CA LEU A 249 14.04 7.74 -14.45
C LEU A 249 13.36 6.81 -13.45
N LYS A 250 12.86 7.34 -12.33
CA LYS A 250 12.11 6.59 -11.32
C LYS A 250 10.93 5.83 -11.95
N GLY A 251 10.10 6.51 -12.73
CA GLY A 251 8.97 5.88 -13.41
C GLY A 251 9.38 4.75 -14.36
N TYR A 252 10.49 4.89 -15.07
CA TYR A 252 11.00 3.80 -15.90
C TYR A 252 11.43 2.58 -15.10
N LEU A 253 12.17 2.78 -14.01
CA LEU A 253 12.64 1.70 -13.17
C LEU A 253 11.46 0.97 -12.52
N ARG A 254 10.53 1.72 -11.94
CA ARG A 254 9.33 1.15 -11.30
C ARG A 254 8.40 0.47 -12.31
N ALA A 255 8.24 1.01 -13.51
CA ALA A 255 7.46 0.34 -14.56
C ALA A 255 8.10 -1.01 -14.97
N VAL A 256 9.43 -1.10 -15.01
CA VAL A 256 10.12 -2.38 -15.22
C VAL A 256 9.86 -3.32 -14.05
N ASP A 257 9.96 -2.84 -12.81
CA ASP A 257 9.69 -3.65 -11.61
C ASP A 257 8.30 -4.28 -11.65
N SER A 258 7.26 -3.51 -11.98
CA SER A 258 5.88 -4.00 -12.06
C SER A 258 5.66 -5.10 -13.11
N VAL A 259 6.55 -5.22 -14.11
CA VAL A 259 6.48 -6.26 -15.15
C VAL A 259 7.31 -7.49 -14.77
N VAL A 260 8.47 -7.30 -14.14
CA VAL A 260 9.43 -8.40 -13.94
C VAL A 260 9.36 -9.01 -12.53
N VAL A 261 9.02 -8.23 -11.50
CA VAL A 261 9.01 -8.71 -10.12
C VAL A 261 7.92 -9.77 -9.86
N PRO A 262 6.71 -9.70 -10.44
CA PRO A 262 5.70 -10.75 -10.29
C PRO A 262 6.16 -12.15 -10.72
N TRP A 263 7.25 -12.25 -11.48
CA TRP A 263 7.88 -13.53 -11.83
C TRP A 263 8.38 -14.29 -10.58
N GLN A 264 8.73 -13.60 -9.51
CA GLN A 264 9.04 -14.24 -8.23
C GLN A 264 7.84 -15.03 -7.67
N GLY A 265 6.63 -14.61 -8.02
CA GLY A 265 5.37 -15.32 -7.78
C GLY A 265 4.98 -16.30 -8.88
N GLY A 266 5.86 -16.58 -9.86
CA GLY A 266 5.55 -17.48 -10.98
C GLY A 266 4.71 -16.85 -12.10
N ILE A 267 4.48 -15.53 -12.07
CA ILE A 267 3.71 -14.81 -13.09
C ILE A 267 4.67 -14.36 -14.20
N PRO A 268 4.52 -14.86 -15.44
CA PRO A 268 5.42 -14.48 -16.51
C PRO A 268 5.22 -13.01 -16.93
N PRO A 269 6.29 -12.34 -17.45
CA PRO A 269 6.22 -10.92 -17.81
C PRO A 269 5.15 -10.57 -18.85
N ASP A 270 4.70 -11.51 -19.66
CA ASP A 270 3.60 -11.31 -20.62
C ASP A 270 2.20 -11.33 -19.97
N ARG A 271 2.13 -11.55 -18.66
CA ARG A 271 0.93 -11.43 -17.83
C ARG A 271 1.04 -10.33 -16.77
N SER A 272 2.10 -9.53 -16.80
CA SER A 272 2.30 -8.38 -15.92
C SER A 272 2.43 -7.11 -16.75
N TYR A 273 1.66 -6.07 -16.40
CA TYR A 273 1.53 -4.87 -17.23
C TYR A 273 1.59 -3.61 -16.38
N ASN A 274 2.26 -2.58 -16.89
CA ASN A 274 2.14 -1.22 -16.40
C ASN A 274 1.35 -0.38 -17.41
N LEU A 275 0.27 0.29 -16.97
CA LEU A 275 -0.54 1.14 -17.84
C LEU A 275 0.10 2.51 -18.08
N GLY A 276 1.13 2.86 -17.30
CA GLY A 276 1.96 4.05 -17.48
C GLY A 276 1.29 5.36 -17.12
N TYR A 277 0.11 5.35 -16.48
CA TYR A 277 -0.51 6.58 -15.98
C TYR A 277 0.37 7.21 -14.88
N PHE A 278 0.13 8.47 -14.53
CA PHE A 278 1.06 9.18 -13.65
C PHE A 278 0.62 9.09 -12.20
N ASP A 279 1.60 8.78 -11.35
CA ASP A 279 1.48 8.71 -9.90
C ASP A 279 1.07 10.08 -9.30
N GLY A 280 0.17 10.07 -8.31
CA GLY A 280 -0.36 11.26 -7.67
C GLY A 280 -1.29 12.10 -8.57
N ARG A 281 -1.98 11.46 -9.54
CA ARG A 281 -2.83 12.17 -10.51
C ARG A 281 -4.21 11.57 -10.74
N LEU A 282 -4.55 10.43 -10.14
CA LEU A 282 -5.82 9.77 -10.45
C LEU A 282 -7.03 10.58 -9.97
N ASP A 283 -6.95 11.25 -8.85
CA ASP A 283 -7.97 12.15 -8.32
C ASP A 283 -8.19 13.37 -9.22
N VAL A 284 -7.08 13.99 -9.67
CA VAL A 284 -7.10 15.14 -10.58
C VAL A 284 -7.68 14.76 -11.96
N MET A 285 -7.35 13.57 -12.45
CA MET A 285 -7.92 13.03 -13.69
C MET A 285 -9.42 12.77 -13.55
N TYR A 286 -9.86 12.25 -12.41
CA TYR A 286 -11.28 12.00 -12.14
C TYR A 286 -12.10 13.29 -12.10
N ALA A 287 -11.54 14.38 -11.54
CA ALA A 287 -12.22 15.67 -11.44
C ALA A 287 -12.54 16.30 -12.82
N ASP A 288 -11.76 16.01 -13.85
CA ASP A 288 -12.03 16.42 -15.24
C ASP A 288 -11.63 15.28 -16.22
N PRO A 289 -12.55 14.36 -16.51
CA PRO A 289 -12.26 13.11 -17.20
C PRO A 289 -11.72 13.23 -18.64
N LEU A 290 -11.93 14.35 -19.29
CA LEU A 290 -11.46 14.62 -20.66
C LEU A 290 -10.15 15.40 -20.69
N ARG A 291 -9.82 16.07 -19.61
CA ARG A 291 -8.64 16.90 -19.51
C ARG A 291 -7.37 16.03 -19.51
N THR A 292 -6.42 16.43 -20.32
CA THR A 292 -5.07 15.86 -20.30
C THR A 292 -4.30 16.41 -19.10
N ILE A 293 -3.89 15.52 -18.20
CA ILE A 293 -3.18 15.87 -16.96
C ILE A 293 -1.70 15.54 -17.14
N PRO A 294 -0.77 16.50 -16.95
CA PRO A 294 0.65 16.24 -16.99
C PRO A 294 1.13 15.48 -15.74
N GLU A 295 2.32 14.89 -15.82
CA GLU A 295 3.01 14.33 -14.66
C GLU A 295 3.28 15.40 -13.58
N VAL A 296 3.55 14.96 -12.34
CA VAL A 296 3.71 15.89 -11.21
C VAL A 296 4.92 16.82 -11.42
N TYR A 297 6.01 16.29 -11.92
CA TYR A 297 7.30 16.98 -11.98
C TYR A 297 7.77 17.29 -13.40
N GLY A 298 6.87 17.31 -14.38
CA GLY A 298 7.22 17.62 -15.76
C GLY A 298 6.02 17.89 -16.66
N PRO A 299 6.25 18.29 -17.89
CA PRO A 299 5.20 18.62 -18.84
C PRO A 299 4.67 17.40 -19.62
N ASN A 300 5.22 16.21 -19.40
CA ASN A 300 4.84 15.01 -20.15
C ASN A 300 3.37 14.65 -19.90
N THR A 301 2.66 14.31 -20.96
CA THR A 301 1.26 13.91 -20.96
C THR A 301 1.02 12.57 -21.64
N ASP A 302 2.07 11.95 -22.19
CA ASP A 302 2.01 10.67 -22.89
C ASP A 302 2.47 9.54 -21.98
N VAL A 303 1.63 8.54 -21.79
CA VAL A 303 1.91 7.37 -20.94
C VAL A 303 2.78 6.32 -21.65
N ALA A 304 2.94 6.40 -22.98
CA ALA A 304 3.67 5.41 -23.79
C ALA A 304 5.10 5.13 -23.32
N PRO A 305 5.88 6.13 -22.84
CA PRO A 305 7.22 5.89 -22.35
C PRO A 305 7.28 4.80 -21.27
N TYR A 306 6.36 4.80 -20.32
CA TYR A 306 6.34 3.83 -19.21
C TYR A 306 5.77 2.47 -19.61
N ARG A 307 5.01 2.38 -20.71
CA ARG A 307 4.48 1.11 -21.25
C ARG A 307 5.52 0.27 -21.99
N ARG A 308 6.68 0.81 -22.28
CA ARG A 308 7.75 0.12 -23.04
C ARG A 308 8.25 -1.15 -22.37
N ALA A 309 8.11 -1.27 -21.05
CA ALA A 309 8.44 -2.47 -20.31
C ALA A 309 7.48 -3.63 -20.57
N ASN A 310 6.26 -3.37 -21.04
CA ASN A 310 5.27 -4.42 -21.30
C ASN A 310 5.70 -5.33 -22.45
N VAL A 311 5.75 -6.63 -22.18
CA VAL A 311 6.15 -7.66 -23.14
C VAL A 311 4.93 -8.28 -23.82
N GLY A 312 3.83 -8.41 -23.10
CA GLY A 312 2.61 -9.03 -23.59
C GLY A 312 1.75 -8.12 -24.48
N ALA A 313 0.80 -8.74 -25.18
CA ALA A 313 -0.08 -8.06 -26.14
C ALA A 313 -1.43 -7.61 -25.55
N LEU A 314 -1.55 -7.52 -24.23
CA LEU A 314 -2.82 -7.14 -23.58
C LEU A 314 -3.26 -5.74 -23.99
N LEU A 315 -2.33 -4.80 -23.99
CA LEU A 315 -2.53 -3.42 -24.42
C LEU A 315 -1.52 -3.03 -25.50
N PRO A 316 -1.92 -2.26 -26.51
CA PRO A 316 -0.96 -1.76 -27.49
C PRO A 316 -0.03 -0.75 -26.83
N ASN A 317 1.28 -0.85 -27.13
CA ASN A 317 2.29 0.14 -26.74
C ASN A 317 2.18 1.42 -27.60
N GLN A 318 0.99 2.00 -27.67
CA GLN A 318 0.73 3.21 -28.44
C GLN A 318 0.78 4.44 -27.54
N SER A 319 1.11 5.58 -28.15
CA SER A 319 0.96 6.89 -27.54
C SER A 319 -0.48 7.06 -27.05
N ARG A 320 -0.63 7.48 -25.79
CA ARG A 320 -1.92 7.70 -25.17
C ARG A 320 -1.81 8.81 -24.14
N THR A 321 -2.70 9.76 -24.21
CA THR A 321 -2.70 10.87 -23.27
C THR A 321 -3.22 10.44 -21.89
N ASN A 322 -2.62 11.01 -20.86
CA ASN A 322 -3.01 10.81 -19.47
C ASN A 322 -4.34 11.50 -19.17
N THR A 323 -5.45 10.79 -19.39
CA THR A 323 -6.82 11.23 -19.10
C THR A 323 -7.57 10.12 -18.38
N TRP A 324 -8.55 10.49 -17.56
CA TRP A 324 -9.38 9.53 -16.85
C TRP A 324 -10.12 8.57 -17.78
N ASN A 325 -10.73 9.10 -18.85
CA ASN A 325 -11.44 8.27 -19.81
C ASN A 325 -10.56 7.21 -20.46
N HIS A 326 -9.30 7.55 -20.77
CA HIS A 326 -8.35 6.59 -21.30
C HIS A 326 -7.97 5.51 -20.28
N LEU A 327 -7.80 5.88 -19.00
CA LEU A 327 -7.57 4.90 -17.93
C LEU A 327 -8.72 3.90 -17.84
N VAL A 328 -9.96 4.39 -17.79
CA VAL A 328 -11.15 3.52 -17.73
C VAL A 328 -11.27 2.64 -18.97
N GLU A 329 -10.98 3.14 -20.16
CA GLU A 329 -10.98 2.36 -21.41
C GLU A 329 -9.93 1.26 -21.40
N ASP A 330 -8.75 1.54 -20.89
CA ASP A 330 -7.68 0.54 -20.76
C ASP A 330 -8.09 -0.57 -19.79
N ILE A 331 -8.68 -0.21 -18.64
CA ILE A 331 -9.21 -1.19 -17.69
C ILE A 331 -10.33 -2.03 -18.32
N VAL A 332 -11.24 -1.44 -19.11
CA VAL A 332 -12.27 -2.20 -19.86
C VAL A 332 -11.61 -3.19 -20.80
N THR A 333 -10.53 -2.79 -21.47
CA THR A 333 -9.79 -3.67 -22.39
C THR A 333 -9.16 -4.84 -21.64
N VAL A 334 -8.56 -4.57 -20.47
CA VAL A 334 -8.02 -5.59 -19.56
C VAL A 334 -9.11 -6.56 -19.15
N LEU A 335 -10.22 -6.07 -18.60
CA LEU A 335 -11.35 -6.90 -18.15
C LEU A 335 -11.88 -7.81 -19.25
N ARG A 336 -12.03 -7.29 -20.47
CA ARG A 336 -12.51 -8.08 -21.62
C ARG A 336 -11.55 -9.16 -22.07
N LYS A 337 -10.25 -8.89 -22.07
CA LYS A 337 -9.22 -9.83 -22.53
C LYS A 337 -8.88 -10.88 -21.48
N VAL A 338 -8.76 -10.49 -20.22
CA VAL A 338 -8.45 -11.39 -19.10
C VAL A 338 -9.67 -12.20 -18.70
N ASN A 339 -10.87 -11.60 -18.76
CA ASN A 339 -12.14 -12.19 -18.32
C ASN A 339 -12.03 -12.84 -16.94
N PRO A 340 -11.61 -12.08 -15.89
CA PRO A 340 -11.28 -12.63 -14.59
C PRO A 340 -12.53 -13.13 -13.84
N ALA A 341 -12.40 -14.21 -13.09
CA ALA A 341 -13.41 -14.65 -12.13
C ALA A 341 -13.21 -14.02 -10.74
N ILE A 342 -11.98 -13.55 -10.46
CA ILE A 342 -11.62 -12.88 -9.22
C ILE A 342 -10.85 -11.61 -9.59
N ILE A 343 -11.26 -10.47 -9.01
CA ILE A 343 -10.60 -9.18 -9.15
C ILE A 343 -10.12 -8.72 -7.78
N VAL A 344 -8.81 -8.52 -7.65
CA VAL A 344 -8.17 -7.99 -6.45
C VAL A 344 -7.88 -6.51 -6.68
N MET A 345 -8.30 -5.62 -5.78
CA MET A 345 -8.19 -4.18 -5.95
C MET A 345 -8.17 -3.46 -4.58
N PRO A 346 -7.73 -2.20 -4.48
CA PRO A 346 -7.75 -1.47 -3.22
C PRO A 346 -9.17 -1.25 -2.67
N ASP A 347 -9.29 -1.17 -1.33
CA ASP A 347 -10.52 -0.70 -0.68
C ASP A 347 -10.46 0.82 -0.46
N PRO A 348 -11.27 1.62 -1.16
CA PRO A 348 -11.18 3.08 -1.11
C PRO A 348 -11.62 3.69 0.23
N ARG A 349 -12.16 2.89 1.17
CA ARG A 349 -12.63 3.35 2.48
C ARG A 349 -11.57 3.14 3.58
N LEU A 350 -10.65 2.21 3.35
CA LEU A 350 -9.65 1.76 4.32
C LEU A 350 -8.23 2.17 3.93
N ASP A 351 -8.00 2.37 2.65
CA ASP A 351 -6.76 2.91 2.15
C ASP A 351 -6.77 4.44 2.21
N SER A 352 -5.66 5.06 2.56
CA SER A 352 -5.55 6.52 2.70
C SER A 352 -4.78 7.19 1.56
N HIS A 353 -4.35 6.43 0.54
CA HIS A 353 -3.67 6.99 -0.62
C HIS A 353 -4.68 7.30 -1.74
N LEU A 354 -4.70 8.55 -2.22
CA LEU A 354 -5.67 9.01 -3.23
C LEU A 354 -5.67 8.15 -4.50
N ASP A 355 -4.49 7.77 -5.01
CA ASP A 355 -4.44 6.90 -6.20
C ASP A 355 -5.05 5.51 -5.94
N HIS A 356 -4.97 4.98 -4.71
CA HIS A 356 -5.63 3.72 -4.35
C HIS A 356 -7.15 3.87 -4.33
N GLU A 357 -7.62 4.94 -3.72
CA GLU A 357 -9.05 5.27 -3.67
C GLU A 357 -9.62 5.41 -5.07
N TYR A 358 -8.97 6.20 -5.93
CA TYR A 358 -9.44 6.44 -7.30
C TYR A 358 -9.16 5.29 -8.26
N ALA A 359 -8.19 4.42 -8.00
CA ALA A 359 -8.06 3.15 -8.71
C ALA A 359 -9.31 2.28 -8.58
N ALA A 360 -9.86 2.20 -7.36
CA ALA A 360 -11.12 1.50 -7.12
C ALA A 360 -12.30 2.13 -7.91
N VAL A 361 -12.35 3.46 -7.96
CA VAL A 361 -13.36 4.20 -8.75
C VAL A 361 -13.23 3.86 -10.23
N ALA A 362 -12.01 3.87 -10.79
CA ALA A 362 -11.77 3.57 -12.21
C ALA A 362 -12.19 2.13 -12.56
N VAL A 363 -11.88 1.15 -11.69
CA VAL A 363 -12.32 -0.24 -11.89
C VAL A 363 -13.84 -0.32 -11.90
N VAL A 364 -14.54 0.28 -10.92
CA VAL A 364 -16.01 0.20 -10.83
C VAL A 364 -16.66 0.87 -12.04
N GLN A 365 -16.15 2.01 -12.52
CA GLN A 365 -16.64 2.61 -13.76
C GLN A 365 -16.40 1.72 -14.99
N ALA A 366 -15.27 1.02 -15.04
CA ALA A 366 -15.00 0.07 -16.13
C ALA A 366 -15.98 -1.12 -16.12
N LEU A 367 -16.46 -1.54 -14.94
CA LEU A 367 -17.47 -2.60 -14.83
C LEU A 367 -18.76 -2.25 -15.55
N GLU A 368 -19.16 -1.00 -15.69
CA GLU A 368 -20.36 -0.59 -16.42
C GLU A 368 -20.32 -1.04 -17.89
N ARG A 369 -19.12 -1.24 -18.44
CA ARG A 369 -18.85 -1.64 -19.81
C ARG A 369 -18.36 -3.11 -19.95
N TRP A 370 -18.38 -3.86 -18.84
CA TRP A 370 -17.98 -5.26 -18.76
C TRP A 370 -19.09 -6.06 -18.05
N ASP A 371 -19.88 -6.80 -18.84
CA ASP A 371 -21.07 -7.53 -18.37
C ASP A 371 -20.71 -8.99 -18.01
N ARG A 372 -19.95 -9.17 -16.93
CA ARG A 372 -19.58 -10.47 -16.38
C ARG A 372 -19.59 -10.43 -14.87
N GLU A 373 -19.85 -11.56 -14.25
CA GLU A 373 -19.77 -11.73 -12.82
C GLU A 373 -18.33 -12.06 -12.38
N ALA A 374 -17.90 -11.46 -11.29
CA ALA A 374 -16.64 -11.76 -10.62
C ALA A 374 -16.80 -11.60 -9.10
N THR A 375 -15.93 -12.23 -8.35
CA THR A 375 -15.74 -11.93 -6.94
C THR A 375 -14.68 -10.87 -6.79
N PHE A 376 -14.95 -9.83 -6.00
CA PHE A 376 -14.04 -8.75 -5.71
C PHE A 376 -13.39 -8.98 -4.35
N LEU A 377 -12.07 -8.98 -4.31
CA LEU A 377 -11.25 -9.05 -3.11
C LEU A 377 -10.57 -7.70 -2.92
N LEU A 378 -11.05 -6.93 -1.96
CA LEU A 378 -10.52 -5.61 -1.68
C LEU A 378 -9.40 -5.72 -0.64
N TYR A 379 -8.30 -5.01 -0.84
CA TYR A 379 -7.16 -4.96 0.07
C TYR A 379 -6.87 -3.53 0.55
N THR A 380 -5.99 -3.40 1.52
CA THR A 380 -5.53 -2.13 2.08
C THR A 380 -4.03 -2.16 2.28
N ASN A 381 -3.32 -1.22 1.67
CA ASN A 381 -1.89 -1.04 1.84
C ASN A 381 -1.55 0.14 2.77
N HIS A 382 -2.24 1.28 2.66
CA HIS A 382 -1.93 2.51 3.38
C HIS A 382 -2.95 2.82 4.49
N ALA A 383 -3.18 1.89 5.40
CA ALA A 383 -4.02 2.14 6.56
C ALA A 383 -3.19 2.71 7.73
N ALA A 384 -3.86 3.50 8.58
CA ALA A 384 -3.27 4.09 9.78
C ALA A 384 -1.93 4.80 9.52
N SER A 385 -1.87 5.62 8.47
CA SER A 385 -0.64 6.34 8.05
C SER A 385 0.56 5.41 7.89
N ASN A 386 0.39 4.27 7.24
CA ASN A 386 1.40 3.24 6.99
C ASN A 386 1.90 2.50 8.25
N HIS A 387 1.25 2.65 9.39
CA HIS A 387 1.58 1.87 10.57
C HIS A 387 0.98 0.45 10.54
N TYR A 388 -0.13 0.23 9.83
CA TYR A 388 -0.67 -1.09 9.56
C TYR A 388 0.07 -1.76 8.39
N PRO A 389 0.32 -3.08 8.43
CA PRO A 389 0.05 -4.03 9.50
C PRO A 389 1.05 -3.92 10.66
N PHE A 390 0.56 -4.03 11.90
CA PHE A 390 1.39 -3.90 13.10
C PHE A 390 2.23 -5.15 13.37
N GLY A 391 3.35 -4.98 14.06
CA GLY A 391 4.24 -6.04 14.51
C GLY A 391 5.22 -6.55 13.44
N PRO A 392 6.06 -7.52 13.81
CA PRO A 392 7.15 -7.99 12.97
C PRO A 392 6.70 -8.86 11.80
N THR A 393 7.59 -9.04 10.85
CA THR A 393 7.50 -9.99 9.74
C THR A 393 7.07 -11.38 10.23
N GLY A 394 6.18 -12.04 9.47
CA GLY A 394 5.66 -13.37 9.80
C GLY A 394 4.54 -13.40 10.84
N SER A 395 4.15 -12.25 11.42
CA SER A 395 2.95 -12.18 12.29
C SER A 395 1.67 -12.38 11.48
N VAL A 396 0.61 -12.81 12.16
CA VAL A 396 -0.73 -12.84 11.56
C VAL A 396 -1.31 -11.43 11.48
N VAL A 397 -1.97 -11.13 10.37
CA VAL A 397 -2.68 -9.86 10.17
C VAL A 397 -4.19 -10.08 10.21
N SER A 398 -4.91 -9.09 10.76
CA SER A 398 -6.36 -9.04 10.80
C SER A 398 -6.87 -7.69 10.27
N LEU A 399 -8.11 -7.32 10.61
CA LEU A 399 -8.70 -6.07 10.16
C LEU A 399 -7.92 -4.87 10.70
N PRO A 400 -7.69 -3.82 9.89
CA PRO A 400 -7.03 -2.61 10.35
C PRO A 400 -7.86 -1.91 11.45
N SER A 401 -7.17 -1.14 12.28
CA SER A 401 -7.81 -0.30 13.27
C SER A 401 -8.41 0.93 12.59
N ILE A 402 -9.67 1.21 12.89
CA ILE A 402 -10.37 2.39 12.41
C ILE A 402 -10.48 3.40 13.53
N MET A 403 -10.16 4.65 13.24
CA MET A 403 -10.23 5.74 14.21
C MET A 403 -11.67 5.97 14.67
N PRO A 404 -11.89 6.19 15.97
CA PRO A 404 -13.20 6.57 16.49
C PRO A 404 -13.71 7.85 15.83
N GLY A 405 -14.99 7.86 15.49
CA GLY A 405 -15.62 8.98 14.77
C GLY A 405 -15.60 8.84 13.25
N SER A 406 -14.85 7.88 12.72
CA SER A 406 -14.95 7.49 11.31
C SER A 406 -16.30 6.80 11.03
N GLU A 407 -16.73 6.82 9.76
CA GLU A 407 -17.92 6.08 9.35
C GLU A 407 -17.73 4.57 9.56
N GLU A 408 -18.83 3.86 9.86
CA GLU A 408 -18.80 2.41 10.02
C GLU A 408 -18.46 1.72 8.69
N ILE A 409 -17.52 0.77 8.76
CA ILE A 409 -17.09 -0.03 7.63
C ILE A 409 -17.96 -1.28 7.53
N ARG A 410 -18.83 -1.34 6.53
CA ARG A 410 -19.62 -2.53 6.24
C ARG A 410 -18.87 -3.48 5.34
N LEU A 411 -18.76 -4.75 5.77
CA LEU A 411 -18.12 -5.85 5.05
C LEU A 411 -19.14 -6.93 4.73
N GLN A 412 -19.15 -7.42 3.49
CA GLN A 412 -19.94 -8.61 3.15
C GLN A 412 -19.30 -9.86 3.73
N LYS A 413 -18.04 -10.09 3.40
CA LYS A 413 -17.24 -11.21 3.92
C LYS A 413 -15.80 -10.78 4.11
N VAL A 414 -15.06 -11.56 4.91
CA VAL A 414 -13.62 -11.46 5.05
C VAL A 414 -13.00 -12.77 4.55
N PHE A 415 -11.93 -12.65 3.78
CA PHE A 415 -11.14 -13.76 3.30
C PHE A 415 -9.69 -13.63 3.77
N SER A 416 -9.20 -14.61 4.53
CA SER A 416 -7.82 -14.71 4.95
C SER A 416 -7.13 -15.81 4.14
N TYR A 417 -6.14 -15.42 3.35
CA TYR A 417 -5.30 -16.33 2.60
C TYR A 417 -4.01 -16.61 3.39
N GLU A 418 -3.79 -17.86 3.78
CA GLU A 418 -2.60 -18.24 4.55
C GLU A 418 -1.37 -18.34 3.64
N THR A 419 -0.26 -17.79 4.12
CA THR A 419 1.05 -17.86 3.46
C THR A 419 1.99 -18.68 4.30
N ASP A 420 2.50 -19.77 3.74
CA ASP A 420 3.53 -20.57 4.38
C ASP A 420 4.91 -19.87 4.33
N ARG A 421 5.91 -20.48 4.94
CA ARG A 421 7.26 -19.90 4.98
C ARG A 421 7.91 -19.75 3.61
N GLU A 422 7.62 -20.63 2.67
CA GLU A 422 8.15 -20.56 1.32
C GLU A 422 7.57 -19.34 0.57
N LEU A 423 6.25 -19.18 0.61
CA LEU A 423 5.59 -18.01 0.04
C LEU A 423 6.03 -16.70 0.69
N GLN A 424 6.18 -16.67 2.02
CA GLN A 424 6.72 -15.50 2.73
C GLN A 424 8.14 -15.16 2.27
N THR A 425 9.00 -16.16 2.08
CA THR A 425 10.37 -15.94 1.59
C THR A 425 10.37 -15.42 0.16
N ARG A 426 9.54 -15.97 -0.72
CA ARG A 426 9.38 -15.51 -2.12
C ARG A 426 8.84 -14.07 -2.16
N LYS A 427 7.85 -13.75 -1.33
CA LYS A 427 7.32 -12.39 -1.18
C LYS A 427 8.39 -11.41 -0.72
N LEU A 428 9.22 -11.80 0.26
CA LEU A 428 10.35 -10.99 0.69
C LEU A 428 11.30 -10.71 -0.46
N PHE A 429 11.68 -11.74 -1.23
CA PHE A 429 12.56 -11.55 -2.39
C PHE A 429 11.94 -10.66 -3.48
N ALA A 430 10.65 -10.77 -3.71
CA ALA A 430 9.94 -9.88 -4.62
C ALA A 430 10.06 -8.41 -4.18
N LEU A 431 9.76 -8.11 -2.92
CA LEU A 431 9.87 -6.76 -2.37
C LEU A 431 11.32 -6.24 -2.38
N GLU A 432 12.31 -7.09 -2.02
CA GLU A 432 13.74 -6.73 -2.09
C GLU A 432 14.24 -6.50 -3.53
N SER A 433 13.56 -7.04 -4.53
CA SER A 433 13.92 -6.87 -5.94
C SER A 433 13.47 -5.54 -6.52
N MET A 434 12.54 -4.86 -5.86
CA MET A 434 12.03 -3.56 -6.31
C MET A 434 13.02 -2.45 -6.03
N HIS A 435 13.28 -1.61 -7.04
CA HIS A 435 14.30 -0.56 -6.96
C HIS A 435 13.96 0.49 -5.89
N ASP A 436 12.70 0.86 -5.79
CA ASP A 436 12.24 1.96 -4.93
C ASP A 436 12.11 1.58 -3.45
N LEU A 437 12.07 0.29 -3.15
CA LEU A 437 11.95 -0.23 -1.78
C LEU A 437 13.31 -0.50 -1.13
N ARG A 438 14.40 -0.27 -1.83
CA ARG A 438 15.75 -0.37 -1.28
C ARG A 438 16.10 0.90 -0.51
N LEU A 439 16.92 0.72 0.53
CA LEU A 439 17.48 1.87 1.24
C LEU A 439 18.22 2.78 0.26
N SER A 440 18.02 4.09 0.37
CA SER A 440 18.73 5.05 -0.47
C SER A 440 20.24 4.97 -0.24
N PRO A 441 21.07 5.33 -1.25
CA PRO A 441 22.53 5.40 -1.08
C PRO A 441 22.96 6.36 0.04
N GLU A 442 22.13 7.34 0.38
CA GLU A 442 22.37 8.30 1.48
C GLU A 442 22.20 7.61 2.85
N GLU A 443 21.40 6.56 2.91
CA GLU A 443 21.23 5.70 4.09
C GLU A 443 22.27 4.59 4.16
N GLN A 444 22.95 4.30 3.04
CA GLN A 444 24.13 3.44 2.96
C GLN A 444 25.36 4.31 3.25
N SER A 445 25.71 4.49 4.53
CA SER A 445 26.93 5.22 4.88
C SER A 445 28.17 4.47 4.42
N SER A 446 29.26 5.21 4.12
CA SER A 446 30.54 4.60 3.79
C SER A 446 31.08 3.76 4.97
N CYS A 447 31.80 2.66 4.67
CA CYS A 447 32.31 1.72 5.67
C CYS A 447 33.21 2.33 6.76
N ASP A 448 33.60 3.60 6.62
CA ASP A 448 34.60 4.25 7.46
C ASP A 448 34.03 5.28 8.46
N THR A 449 32.70 5.39 8.58
CA THR A 449 32.11 6.36 9.49
C THR A 449 31.56 5.70 10.76
N PRO A 450 31.71 6.35 11.94
CA PRO A 450 31.08 5.87 13.16
C PRO A 450 29.56 5.68 13.05
N ASP A 451 28.93 6.44 12.14
CA ASP A 451 27.51 6.31 11.83
C ASP A 451 27.16 5.01 11.08
N PHE A 452 28.08 4.46 10.30
CA PHE A 452 27.87 3.17 9.66
C PHE A 452 27.80 2.03 10.69
N GLN A 453 28.72 1.98 11.66
CA GLN A 453 28.69 0.94 12.68
C GLN A 453 27.43 1.03 13.53
N ARG A 454 27.03 2.22 13.93
CA ARG A 454 25.78 2.42 14.65
C ARG A 454 24.55 2.02 13.82
N ARG A 455 24.52 2.34 12.54
CA ARG A 455 23.44 1.94 11.62
C ARG A 455 23.46 0.47 11.28
N SER A 456 24.63 -0.16 11.19
CA SER A 456 24.74 -1.61 10.98
C SER A 456 24.29 -2.41 12.22
N ASP A 457 24.48 -1.87 13.42
CA ASP A 457 23.96 -2.46 14.65
C ASP A 457 22.44 -2.32 14.76
N ASP A 458 21.87 -1.22 14.22
CA ASP A 458 20.43 -0.97 14.14
C ASP A 458 19.77 -1.55 12.86
N TYR A 459 20.56 -1.97 11.88
CA TYR A 459 20.08 -2.48 10.59
C TYR A 459 19.04 -3.63 10.72
N PRO A 460 19.19 -4.61 11.61
CA PRO A 460 18.15 -5.62 11.82
C PRO A 460 16.83 -5.03 12.27
N ARG A 461 16.85 -3.99 13.13
CA ARG A 461 15.64 -3.32 13.60
C ARG A 461 14.98 -2.49 12.50
N MET A 462 15.76 -1.77 11.71
CA MET A 462 15.25 -1.02 10.55
C MET A 462 14.59 -1.95 9.54
N ILE A 463 15.16 -3.13 9.30
CA ILE A 463 14.60 -4.14 8.40
C ILE A 463 13.29 -4.70 8.93
N GLU A 464 13.19 -4.98 10.23
CA GLU A 464 11.98 -5.52 10.85
C GLU A 464 10.86 -4.47 10.95
N GLU A 465 11.20 -3.20 11.06
CA GLU A 465 10.26 -2.07 11.18
C GLU A 465 9.88 -1.44 9.83
N ASP A 466 10.60 -1.75 8.77
CA ASP A 466 10.32 -1.27 7.43
C ASP A 466 8.92 -1.69 6.97
N TYR A 467 8.14 -0.72 6.49
CA TYR A 467 6.77 -0.92 6.02
C TYR A 467 6.65 -2.07 5.01
N PHE A 468 7.55 -2.14 4.04
CA PHE A 468 7.48 -3.13 2.96
C PHE A 468 7.81 -4.53 3.47
N ARG A 469 8.81 -4.68 4.33
CA ARG A 469 9.14 -5.98 4.92
C ARG A 469 8.08 -6.45 5.89
N ARG A 470 7.44 -5.53 6.61
CA ARG A 470 6.28 -5.85 7.44
C ARG A 470 5.07 -6.36 6.64
N ALA A 471 5.02 -6.13 5.32
CA ALA A 471 4.02 -6.73 4.45
C ALA A 471 4.18 -8.25 4.29
N VAL A 472 5.34 -8.82 4.63
CA VAL A 472 5.57 -10.26 4.66
C VAL A 472 4.93 -10.86 5.92
N ARG A 473 3.75 -11.42 5.78
CA ARG A 473 2.90 -11.90 6.88
C ARG A 473 2.57 -13.38 6.74
N ALA A 474 2.10 -13.99 7.83
CA ALA A 474 1.59 -15.37 7.82
C ALA A 474 0.27 -15.53 7.05
N ASN A 475 -0.37 -14.43 6.70
CA ASN A 475 -1.57 -14.41 5.86
C ASN A 475 -1.71 -13.07 5.14
N GLU A 476 -2.50 -13.06 4.08
CA GLU A 476 -3.02 -11.88 3.41
C GLU A 476 -4.51 -11.79 3.69
N ILE A 477 -5.04 -10.58 3.91
CA ILE A 477 -6.43 -10.37 4.27
C ILE A 477 -7.14 -9.54 3.23
N PHE A 478 -8.35 -9.96 2.88
CA PHE A 478 -9.17 -9.34 1.85
C PHE A 478 -10.62 -9.20 2.32
N TYR A 479 -11.28 -8.17 1.81
CA TYR A 479 -12.72 -7.95 2.01
C TYR A 479 -13.43 -8.39 0.74
N ALA A 480 -14.19 -9.49 0.84
CA ALA A 480 -14.80 -10.11 -0.33
C ALA A 480 -16.21 -9.57 -0.58
N PHE A 481 -16.46 -9.13 -1.80
CA PHE A 481 -17.72 -8.56 -2.27
C PHE A 481 -18.17 -9.21 -3.57
N ASP A 482 -19.48 -9.24 -3.80
CA ASP A 482 -20.05 -9.37 -5.12
C ASP A 482 -20.03 -8.02 -5.87
N ARG A 483 -20.42 -8.04 -7.15
CA ARG A 483 -20.43 -6.86 -8.01
C ARG A 483 -21.27 -5.70 -7.41
N ALA A 484 -22.47 -5.99 -6.95
CA ALA A 484 -23.33 -4.98 -6.36
C ALA A 484 -22.72 -4.38 -5.08
N GLY A 485 -22.08 -5.23 -4.27
CA GLY A 485 -21.38 -4.81 -3.06
C GLY A 485 -20.22 -3.86 -3.33
N VAL A 486 -19.35 -4.17 -4.30
CA VAL A 486 -18.23 -3.27 -4.63
C VAL A 486 -18.70 -1.94 -5.22
N GLN A 487 -19.78 -1.95 -6.03
CA GLN A 487 -20.39 -0.72 -6.53
C GLN A 487 -20.92 0.16 -5.39
N GLN A 488 -21.53 -0.45 -4.36
CA GLN A 488 -21.98 0.28 -3.17
C GLN A 488 -20.82 0.83 -2.33
N VAL A 489 -19.71 0.10 -2.23
CA VAL A 489 -18.49 0.56 -1.57
C VAL A 489 -18.00 1.85 -2.20
N VAL A 490 -17.81 1.86 -3.52
CA VAL A 490 -17.31 3.03 -4.25
C VAL A 490 -18.31 4.17 -4.26
N ALA A 491 -19.60 3.90 -4.40
CA ALA A 491 -20.64 4.94 -4.33
C ALA A 491 -20.67 5.67 -2.96
N LYS A 492 -20.49 4.92 -1.86
CA LYS A 492 -20.39 5.53 -0.51
C LYS A 492 -19.12 6.36 -0.36
N PHE A 493 -17.99 5.86 -0.85
CA PHE A 493 -16.73 6.60 -0.85
C PHE A 493 -16.91 7.96 -1.57
N LEU A 494 -17.42 7.96 -2.80
CA LEU A 494 -17.65 9.20 -3.56
C LEU A 494 -18.63 10.15 -2.85
N ALA A 495 -19.66 9.63 -2.19
CA ALA A 495 -20.61 10.44 -1.43
C ALA A 495 -19.99 11.07 -0.17
N SER A 496 -18.99 10.44 0.44
CA SER A 496 -18.25 11.02 1.58
C SER A 496 -17.35 12.16 1.14
N MET A 497 -16.71 12.06 -0.03
CA MET A 497 -15.84 13.10 -0.58
C MET A 497 -16.59 14.40 -0.89
N THR A 498 -17.85 14.31 -1.33
CA THR A 498 -18.68 15.49 -1.59
C THR A 498 -19.11 16.24 -0.33
N LYS A 499 -19.29 15.54 0.79
CA LYS A 499 -19.68 16.16 2.08
C LYS A 499 -18.54 16.96 2.72
N THR A 500 -17.29 16.58 2.49
CA THR A 500 -16.10 17.27 3.02
C THR A 500 -15.78 18.57 2.29
N GLN A 501 -16.36 18.80 1.11
CA GLN A 501 -16.14 20.02 0.31
C GLN A 501 -17.14 21.16 0.65
N ASP A 502 -18.20 20.89 1.41
CA ASP A 502 -19.10 21.94 1.88
C ASP A 502 -18.47 22.66 3.10
N PRO A 503 -18.23 23.99 3.05
CA PRO A 503 -17.67 24.73 4.17
C PRO A 503 -18.61 24.64 5.39
N PRO A 504 -18.09 24.49 6.62
CA PRO A 504 -18.93 24.45 7.81
C PRO A 504 -19.65 25.77 8.00
N GLY A 505 -20.96 25.77 7.73
CA GLY A 505 -21.90 26.75 8.22
C GLY A 505 -22.17 27.97 7.39
N SER A 506 -22.97 27.88 6.33
CA SER A 506 -23.92 28.93 5.99
C SER A 506 -25.24 28.72 6.76
N LYS A 507 -25.23 29.01 8.05
CA LYS A 507 -26.51 29.32 8.72
C LYS A 507 -27.03 30.61 8.10
N GLN A 508 -28.03 30.48 7.24
CA GLN A 508 -28.90 31.61 6.86
C GLN A 508 -29.41 32.26 8.15
N GLY A 509 -28.86 33.42 8.44
CA GLY A 509 -29.45 34.30 9.44
C GLY A 509 -30.84 34.66 9.02
N ASP A 510 -31.83 34.14 9.73
CA ASP A 510 -33.21 34.58 9.67
C ASP A 510 -33.24 36.02 10.18
N SER A 511 -33.29 36.97 9.24
CA SER A 511 -33.53 38.39 9.52
C SER A 511 -35.04 38.63 9.54
N SER A 512 -35.67 38.39 10.68
CA SER A 512 -36.94 38.95 11.00
C SER A 512 -36.96 39.41 12.47
N ARG A 513 -36.48 40.63 12.70
CA ARG A 513 -37.15 41.67 13.54
C ARG A 513 -36.23 42.87 13.74
#